data_91d90c335dbed18363cc4b35f2bb0597
#
_entry.id   91d90c335dbed18363cc4b35f2bb0597
#
_cell.length_a   1.000
_cell.length_b   1.000
_cell.length_c   1.000
_cell.angle_alpha   90.00
_cell.angle_beta   90.00
_cell.angle_gamma   90.00
#
_symmetry.space_group_name_H-M   'P 1'
#
loop_
_entity.id
_entity.type
_entity.pdbx_description
1 polymer ?
#
loop_
_entity_poly.entity_id
_entity_poly.type
_entity_poly.pdbx_seq_one_letter_code
_entity_poly.pdbx_strand_id
1 'polypeptide(L)'
;MAGYRIKSDPHRYLKNRDGVYQYVRRVPMYVADKDSRAPIIRISLKTSDLALAMTKRNEYESADDALWAMLKAGADGDKARALYDAAIKRAEAIGISYVPADRLLSFTDEALAAHLTHRRDSVDENTAVYGAAGVPSVSVTQALKIYFDEITPDELTGKSEIQKKRWRAHKQRAIDHFVKIVSDKAIAEITREDAQKFYKVWLQKITRPAKNQAAISASMGNRMMGGMRVLFAEYFKHMGDRDRPNPFRDLSFAEKVEKSRPPIPTDIIQGKFLTYGPLVSLNEEARGIVLAMIETGCRPSELCNITAEHIFLADKVPHILIAPRKDAADPREIKTASSVRKLPLVGIAHEVFKKHRNGFPRYKNKEDTLSATLNKYFKDNELFPKGAGYTVYSLRHSFEDRMKEAGLDDELRRMLMGHTVDRPRYGTGGSLEWRKEQMEKFTLPFDSAVI
;
A
#
# COMPACT_ATOMS: atom_id res chain seq x y z
N MET A 1 -4.45 51.44 -13.63
CA MET A 1 -3.70 50.56 -12.72
C MET A 1 -4.68 49.95 -11.71
N ALA A 2 -5.13 48.74 -11.92
CA ALA A 2 -6.04 48.07 -10.99
C ALA A 2 -5.19 47.42 -9.89
N GLY A 3 -5.25 48.00 -8.69
CA GLY A 3 -4.45 47.54 -7.55
C GLY A 3 -4.71 46.11 -7.19
N TYR A 4 -3.65 45.35 -7.17
CA TYR A 4 -3.59 44.02 -6.51
C TYR A 4 -3.90 44.25 -5.02
N ARG A 5 -5.11 43.87 -4.59
CA ARG A 5 -5.42 43.89 -3.16
C ARG A 5 -4.69 42.70 -2.52
N ILE A 6 -3.74 43.01 -1.65
CA ILE A 6 -2.87 42.10 -0.94
C ILE A 6 -3.73 41.17 -0.06
N LYS A 7 -3.36 39.87 0.06
CA LYS A 7 -4.03 38.88 0.93
C LYS A 7 -4.20 39.32 2.41
N SER A 8 -3.49 40.34 2.83
CA SER A 8 -3.57 40.95 4.19
C SER A 8 -4.72 41.96 4.39
N ASP A 9 -5.47 42.37 3.35
CA ASP A 9 -6.62 43.24 3.52
C ASP A 9 -7.81 42.44 4.06
N PRO A 10 -8.25 42.67 5.32
CA PRO A 10 -9.38 41.96 5.91
C PRO A 10 -10.70 42.25 5.19
N HIS A 11 -10.81 43.34 4.45
CA HIS A 11 -12.01 43.74 3.68
C HIS A 11 -11.89 43.42 2.19
N ARG A 12 -10.88 42.66 1.74
CA ARG A 12 -10.72 42.29 0.33
C ARG A 12 -11.98 41.64 -0.21
N TYR A 13 -12.34 41.94 -1.45
CA TYR A 13 -13.50 41.40 -2.15
C TYR A 13 -14.86 41.69 -1.52
N LEU A 14 -14.94 42.51 -0.48
CA LEU A 14 -16.21 42.99 0.10
C LEU A 14 -16.56 44.39 -0.42
N LYS A 15 -17.79 44.56 -0.84
CA LYS A 15 -18.40 45.86 -1.12
C LYS A 15 -19.71 46.00 -0.34
N ASN A 16 -19.89 47.11 0.36
CA ASN A 16 -21.19 47.44 0.95
C ASN A 16 -22.01 48.19 -0.10
N ARG A 17 -23.23 47.71 -0.34
CA ARG A 17 -24.20 48.40 -1.19
C ARG A 17 -25.52 48.41 -0.45
N ASP A 18 -25.99 49.61 -0.19
CA ASP A 18 -27.28 49.87 0.47
C ASP A 18 -27.40 49.11 1.82
N GLY A 19 -26.32 49.08 2.61
CA GLY A 19 -26.28 48.42 3.91
C GLY A 19 -26.01 46.90 3.86
N VAL A 20 -25.97 46.28 2.67
CA VAL A 20 -25.74 44.84 2.52
C VAL A 20 -24.37 44.58 1.88
N TYR A 21 -23.61 43.66 2.46
CA TYR A 21 -22.31 43.26 1.90
C TYR A 21 -22.47 42.37 0.67
N GLN A 22 -21.61 42.61 -0.32
CA GLN A 22 -21.49 41.82 -1.54
C GLN A 22 -20.06 41.28 -1.68
N TYR A 23 -19.92 40.02 -2.11
CA TYR A 23 -18.68 39.48 -2.58
C TYR A 23 -18.46 39.91 -4.03
N VAL A 24 -17.35 40.59 -4.31
CA VAL A 24 -17.02 41.13 -5.63
C VAL A 24 -15.58 40.75 -5.98
N ARG A 25 -15.41 39.87 -6.92
CA ARG A 25 -14.08 39.36 -7.29
C ARG A 25 -13.94 39.28 -8.80
N ARG A 26 -12.79 39.70 -9.34
CA ARG A 26 -12.49 39.58 -10.75
C ARG A 26 -12.00 38.16 -11.06
N VAL A 27 -12.53 37.56 -12.15
CA VAL A 27 -12.06 36.29 -12.68
C VAL A 27 -10.68 36.50 -13.29
N PRO A 28 -9.66 35.68 -12.95
CA PRO A 28 -8.32 35.80 -13.52
C PRO A 28 -8.32 35.58 -15.02
N MET A 29 -7.51 36.35 -15.74
CA MET A 29 -7.46 36.29 -17.22
C MET A 29 -7.11 34.89 -17.76
N TYR A 30 -6.31 34.11 -17.03
CA TYR A 30 -5.88 32.77 -17.46
C TYR A 30 -6.98 31.68 -17.41
N VAL A 31 -8.15 32.01 -16.84
CA VAL A 31 -9.34 31.13 -16.80
C VAL A 31 -10.61 31.83 -17.29
N ALA A 32 -10.50 33.06 -17.76
CA ALA A 32 -11.66 33.87 -18.11
C ALA A 32 -12.48 33.29 -19.29
N ASP A 33 -11.86 32.52 -20.15
CA ASP A 33 -12.49 31.78 -21.25
C ASP A 33 -13.20 30.48 -20.78
N LYS A 34 -12.88 30.01 -19.57
CA LYS A 34 -13.38 28.76 -19.00
C LYS A 34 -14.37 28.97 -17.84
N ASP A 35 -14.40 30.15 -17.24
CA ASP A 35 -15.33 30.51 -16.16
C ASP A 35 -16.44 31.42 -16.71
N SER A 36 -17.65 30.89 -16.79
CA SER A 36 -18.82 31.62 -17.32
C SER A 36 -19.19 32.90 -16.55
N ARG A 37 -18.64 33.07 -15.36
CA ARG A 37 -18.87 34.27 -14.51
C ARG A 37 -17.93 35.45 -14.84
N ALA A 38 -17.01 35.26 -15.79
CA ALA A 38 -16.11 36.32 -16.22
C ALA A 38 -16.89 37.53 -16.76
N PRO A 39 -16.40 38.75 -16.62
CA PRO A 39 -15.13 39.16 -16.02
C PRO A 39 -15.15 39.41 -14.51
N ILE A 40 -16.30 39.53 -13.87
CA ILE A 40 -16.43 39.91 -12.45
C ILE A 40 -17.60 39.15 -11.82
N ILE A 41 -17.29 38.41 -10.76
CA ILE A 41 -18.27 37.79 -9.87
C ILE A 41 -18.86 38.82 -8.94
N ARG A 42 -20.20 38.84 -8.78
CA ARG A 42 -20.93 39.69 -7.83
C ARG A 42 -22.01 38.84 -7.16
N ILE A 43 -21.85 38.60 -5.85
CA ILE A 43 -22.78 37.80 -5.05
C ILE A 43 -23.19 38.61 -3.81
N SER A 44 -24.48 38.75 -3.55
CA SER A 44 -24.98 39.37 -2.32
C SER A 44 -24.77 38.36 -1.15
N LEU A 45 -24.09 38.80 -0.08
CA LEU A 45 -23.88 38.00 1.11
C LEU A 45 -25.08 37.99 2.07
N LYS A 46 -26.13 38.80 1.72
CA LYS A 46 -27.38 38.91 2.47
C LYS A 46 -27.18 39.16 3.97
N THR A 47 -26.23 40.00 4.30
CA THR A 47 -25.93 40.43 5.66
C THR A 47 -25.37 41.83 5.69
N SER A 48 -25.73 42.56 6.73
CA SER A 48 -25.15 43.86 7.10
C SER A 48 -24.05 43.69 8.17
N ASP A 49 -23.92 42.51 8.75
CA ASP A 49 -22.89 42.21 9.73
C ASP A 49 -21.55 41.93 9.02
N LEU A 50 -20.52 42.68 9.40
CA LEU A 50 -19.20 42.60 8.78
C LEU A 50 -18.49 41.27 9.09
N ALA A 51 -18.61 40.75 10.32
CA ALA A 51 -17.93 39.51 10.71
C ALA A 51 -18.50 38.32 9.95
N LEU A 52 -19.83 38.24 9.84
CA LEU A 52 -20.52 37.22 9.05
C LEU A 52 -20.22 37.39 7.56
N ALA A 53 -20.13 38.62 7.05
CA ALA A 53 -19.76 38.91 5.67
C ALA A 53 -18.33 38.42 5.36
N MET A 54 -17.38 38.61 6.28
CA MET A 54 -16.01 38.15 6.15
C MET A 54 -15.92 36.61 6.13
N THR A 55 -16.67 35.93 6.98
CA THR A 55 -16.74 34.45 7.01
C THR A 55 -17.26 33.93 5.67
N LYS A 56 -18.43 34.39 5.22
CA LYS A 56 -19.00 34.00 3.93
C LYS A 56 -18.07 34.31 2.75
N ARG A 57 -17.42 35.49 2.77
CA ARG A 57 -16.45 35.87 1.75
C ARG A 57 -15.29 34.87 1.68
N ASN A 58 -14.76 34.41 2.82
CA ASN A 58 -13.66 33.45 2.85
C ASN A 58 -14.04 32.13 2.18
N GLU A 59 -15.27 31.64 2.38
CA GLU A 59 -15.77 30.44 1.72
C GLU A 59 -15.89 30.62 0.20
N TYR A 60 -16.47 31.74 -0.27
CA TYR A 60 -16.52 32.05 -1.70
C TYR A 60 -15.13 32.19 -2.33
N GLU A 61 -14.21 32.88 -1.64
CA GLU A 61 -12.83 33.04 -2.09
C GLU A 61 -12.12 31.68 -2.24
N SER A 62 -12.26 30.82 -1.23
CA SER A 62 -11.68 29.48 -1.24
C SER A 62 -12.27 28.61 -2.36
N ALA A 63 -13.59 28.69 -2.59
CA ALA A 63 -14.25 27.96 -3.67
C ALA A 63 -13.78 28.42 -5.05
N ASP A 64 -13.63 29.74 -5.26
CA ASP A 64 -13.14 30.30 -6.52
C ASP A 64 -11.66 29.98 -6.76
N ASP A 65 -10.82 30.06 -5.72
CA ASP A 65 -9.40 29.68 -5.83
C ASP A 65 -9.23 28.22 -6.22
N ALA A 66 -10.01 27.30 -5.62
CA ALA A 66 -10.02 25.89 -5.96
C ALA A 66 -10.46 25.65 -7.42
N LEU A 67 -11.57 26.27 -7.84
CA LEU A 67 -12.08 26.19 -9.21
C LEU A 67 -11.04 26.67 -10.22
N TRP A 68 -10.43 27.85 -9.99
CA TRP A 68 -9.48 28.44 -10.94
C TRP A 68 -8.15 27.67 -11.00
N ALA A 69 -7.69 27.14 -9.88
CA ALA A 69 -6.52 26.25 -9.89
C ALA A 69 -6.73 25.03 -10.78
N MET A 70 -7.91 24.42 -10.73
CA MET A 70 -8.26 23.25 -11.53
C MET A 70 -8.52 23.58 -13.00
N LEU A 71 -9.20 24.68 -13.30
CA LEU A 71 -9.38 25.17 -14.68
C LEU A 71 -8.05 25.48 -15.37
N LYS A 72 -7.05 25.90 -14.59
CA LYS A 72 -5.66 26.09 -15.06
C LYS A 72 -4.96 24.77 -15.37
N ALA A 73 -5.20 23.73 -14.57
CA ALA A 73 -4.58 22.41 -14.74
C ALA A 73 -5.07 21.63 -15.97
N GLY A 74 -6.27 21.93 -16.51
CA GLY A 74 -6.69 21.49 -17.84
C GLY A 74 -7.19 20.05 -18.01
N ALA A 75 -7.48 19.32 -16.92
CA ALA A 75 -7.99 17.94 -16.99
C ALA A 75 -9.51 17.89 -16.78
N ASP A 76 -10.27 17.24 -17.67
CA ASP A 76 -11.74 17.22 -17.62
C ASP A 76 -12.34 16.59 -16.35
N GLY A 77 -11.71 15.53 -15.82
CA GLY A 77 -12.13 14.91 -14.55
C GLY A 77 -11.87 15.79 -13.32
N ASP A 78 -10.77 16.53 -13.34
CA ASP A 78 -10.41 17.47 -12.29
C ASP A 78 -11.34 18.68 -12.30
N LYS A 79 -11.83 19.10 -13.47
CA LYS A 79 -12.83 20.17 -13.61
C LYS A 79 -14.16 19.80 -12.93
N ALA A 80 -14.64 18.60 -13.15
CA ALA A 80 -15.88 18.11 -12.53
C ALA A 80 -15.73 18.06 -11.00
N ARG A 81 -14.59 17.62 -10.48
CA ARG A 81 -14.29 17.61 -9.04
C ARG A 81 -14.25 19.04 -8.47
N ALA A 82 -13.60 19.97 -9.14
CA ALA A 82 -13.55 21.37 -8.71
C ALA A 82 -14.93 22.02 -8.64
N LEU A 83 -15.80 21.75 -9.63
CA LEU A 83 -17.17 22.23 -9.61
C LEU A 83 -17.97 21.66 -8.44
N TYR A 84 -17.77 20.37 -8.15
CA TYR A 84 -18.38 19.70 -7.02
C TYR A 84 -17.90 20.26 -5.67
N ASP A 85 -16.58 20.38 -5.47
CA ASP A 85 -15.99 20.96 -4.25
C ASP A 85 -16.40 22.41 -4.05
N ALA A 86 -16.50 23.18 -5.15
CA ALA A 86 -17.00 24.54 -5.10
C ALA A 86 -18.50 24.61 -4.73
N ALA A 87 -19.31 23.66 -5.21
CA ALA A 87 -20.72 23.57 -4.83
C ALA A 87 -20.92 23.21 -3.36
N ILE A 88 -20.10 22.30 -2.81
CA ILE A 88 -20.09 21.97 -1.37
C ILE A 88 -19.80 23.22 -0.55
N LYS A 89 -18.73 23.95 -0.85
CA LYS A 89 -18.34 25.16 -0.12
C LYS A 89 -19.39 26.28 -0.22
N ARG A 90 -20.08 26.39 -1.37
CA ARG A 90 -21.21 27.34 -1.50
C ARG A 90 -22.41 26.93 -0.67
N ALA A 91 -22.72 25.63 -0.60
CA ALA A 91 -23.78 25.12 0.27
C ALA A 91 -23.49 25.46 1.75
N GLU A 92 -22.26 25.22 2.20
CA GLU A 92 -21.80 25.58 3.56
C GLU A 92 -21.92 27.09 3.81
N ALA A 93 -21.53 27.92 2.85
CA ALA A 93 -21.62 29.38 2.96
C ALA A 93 -23.07 29.90 3.12
N ILE A 94 -24.07 29.19 2.62
CA ILE A 94 -25.50 29.51 2.80
C ILE A 94 -26.16 28.72 3.93
N GLY A 95 -25.38 27.93 4.68
CA GLY A 95 -25.83 27.22 5.88
C GLY A 95 -26.53 25.88 5.65
N ILE A 96 -26.28 25.24 4.53
CA ILE A 96 -26.83 23.90 4.22
C ILE A 96 -25.71 22.90 3.88
N SER A 97 -26.00 21.63 4.05
CA SER A 97 -25.14 20.57 3.50
C SER A 97 -25.44 20.36 2.01
N TYR A 98 -24.41 20.24 1.19
CA TYR A 98 -24.59 19.89 -0.22
C TYR A 98 -25.17 18.49 -0.38
N VAL A 99 -26.25 18.39 -1.14
CA VAL A 99 -26.89 17.10 -1.48
C VAL A 99 -26.99 17.00 -2.99
N PRO A 100 -26.44 15.97 -3.65
CA PRO A 100 -26.60 15.75 -5.08
C PRO A 100 -28.07 15.61 -5.50
N ALA A 101 -28.40 16.05 -6.71
CA ALA A 101 -29.77 16.11 -7.21
C ALA A 101 -30.49 14.75 -7.18
N ASP A 102 -29.80 13.66 -7.47
CA ASP A 102 -30.32 12.29 -7.39
C ASP A 102 -30.75 11.89 -5.97
N ARG A 103 -30.05 12.38 -4.96
CA ARG A 103 -30.41 12.18 -3.54
C ARG A 103 -31.50 13.14 -3.07
N LEU A 104 -31.56 14.35 -3.58
CA LEU A 104 -32.67 15.28 -3.29
C LEU A 104 -34.02 14.69 -3.69
N LEU A 105 -34.06 13.93 -4.81
CA LEU A 105 -35.26 13.26 -5.27
C LEU A 105 -35.77 12.15 -4.31
N SER A 106 -34.97 11.73 -3.36
CA SER A 106 -35.35 10.75 -2.33
C SER A 106 -35.84 11.38 -1.02
N PHE A 107 -35.85 12.69 -0.92
CA PHE A 107 -36.35 13.41 0.26
C PHE A 107 -37.88 13.34 0.33
N THR A 108 -38.43 13.46 1.57
CA THR A 108 -39.86 13.70 1.74
C THR A 108 -40.20 15.11 1.19
N ASP A 109 -41.45 15.32 0.85
CA ASP A 109 -41.91 16.62 0.32
C ASP A 109 -41.60 17.77 1.28
N GLU A 110 -41.73 17.54 2.60
CA GLU A 110 -41.42 18.54 3.62
C GLU A 110 -39.91 18.83 3.70
N ALA A 111 -39.07 17.78 3.64
CA ALA A 111 -37.61 17.93 3.67
C ALA A 111 -37.09 18.61 2.42
N LEU A 112 -37.64 18.27 1.25
CA LEU A 112 -37.31 18.90 -0.02
C LEU A 112 -37.74 20.38 -0.03
N ALA A 113 -38.97 20.70 0.42
CA ALA A 113 -39.46 22.05 0.52
C ALA A 113 -38.58 22.88 1.46
N ALA A 114 -38.23 22.36 2.64
CA ALA A 114 -37.32 23.00 3.58
C ALA A 114 -35.94 23.29 2.93
N HIS A 115 -35.37 22.33 2.21
CA HIS A 115 -34.09 22.49 1.51
C HIS A 115 -34.18 23.59 0.41
N LEU A 116 -35.26 23.62 -0.36
CA LEU A 116 -35.49 24.60 -1.43
C LEU A 116 -35.78 26.03 -0.93
N THR A 117 -36.11 26.25 0.35
CA THR A 117 -36.22 27.61 0.93
C THR A 117 -34.90 28.37 0.86
N HIS A 118 -33.76 27.68 0.73
CA HIS A 118 -32.43 28.26 0.56
C HIS A 118 -32.13 28.77 -0.86
N ARG A 119 -33.08 28.62 -1.80
CA ARG A 119 -32.97 29.14 -3.17
C ARG A 119 -32.59 30.64 -3.18
N ARG A 120 -31.73 31.00 -4.13
CA ARG A 120 -31.19 32.36 -4.32
C ARG A 120 -31.43 32.85 -5.74
N ASP A 121 -31.15 34.10 -5.99
CA ASP A 121 -31.23 34.69 -7.34
C ASP A 121 -29.97 34.42 -8.18
N SER A 122 -28.94 33.83 -7.57
CA SER A 122 -27.68 33.48 -8.22
C SER A 122 -27.75 32.06 -8.80
N VAL A 123 -27.39 31.91 -10.05
CA VAL A 123 -27.32 30.59 -10.72
C VAL A 123 -26.32 29.68 -10.01
N ASP A 124 -25.18 30.22 -9.56
CA ASP A 124 -24.13 29.43 -8.91
C ASP A 124 -24.54 28.95 -7.52
N GLU A 125 -25.24 29.78 -6.74
CA GLU A 125 -25.80 29.35 -5.45
C GLU A 125 -26.92 28.34 -5.63
N ASN A 126 -27.75 28.52 -6.64
CA ASN A 126 -28.79 27.54 -6.97
C ASN A 126 -28.21 26.22 -7.46
N THR A 127 -27.03 26.20 -8.09
CA THR A 127 -26.30 24.97 -8.39
C THR A 127 -25.99 24.19 -7.12
N ALA A 128 -25.65 24.87 -6.02
CA ALA A 128 -25.43 24.24 -4.74
C ALA A 128 -26.74 23.78 -4.06
N VAL A 129 -27.81 24.56 -4.15
CA VAL A 129 -29.14 24.19 -3.58
C VAL A 129 -29.80 23.04 -4.34
N TYR A 130 -29.73 23.03 -5.67
CA TYR A 130 -30.34 21.97 -6.49
C TYR A 130 -29.46 20.73 -6.65
N GLY A 131 -28.27 20.71 -6.04
CA GLY A 131 -27.36 19.59 -6.20
C GLY A 131 -26.90 19.37 -7.65
N ALA A 132 -26.89 20.45 -8.46
CA ALA A 132 -26.66 20.36 -9.91
C ALA A 132 -25.18 20.19 -10.31
N ALA A 133 -24.24 20.34 -9.38
CA ALA A 133 -22.88 19.87 -9.60
C ALA A 133 -22.87 18.35 -9.43
N GLY A 134 -22.84 17.61 -10.54
CA GLY A 134 -22.78 16.16 -10.51
C GLY A 134 -21.58 15.67 -9.70
N VAL A 135 -21.76 14.56 -8.98
CA VAL A 135 -20.63 13.88 -8.32
C VAL A 135 -19.56 13.61 -9.39
N PRO A 136 -18.30 14.07 -9.21
CA PRO A 136 -17.28 13.92 -10.23
C PRO A 136 -17.09 12.46 -10.59
N SER A 137 -17.02 12.17 -11.87
CA SER A 137 -16.65 10.83 -12.30
C SER A 137 -15.17 10.62 -12.04
N VAL A 138 -14.85 9.97 -10.92
CA VAL A 138 -13.49 9.62 -10.54
C VAL A 138 -13.06 8.41 -11.36
N SER A 139 -11.99 8.54 -12.15
CA SER A 139 -11.46 7.41 -12.93
C SER A 139 -10.83 6.36 -12.03
N VAL A 140 -10.58 5.16 -12.55
CA VAL A 140 -9.93 4.07 -11.81
C VAL A 140 -8.54 4.48 -11.30
N THR A 141 -7.76 5.21 -12.11
CA THR A 141 -6.45 5.71 -11.71
C THR A 141 -6.53 6.80 -10.64
N GLN A 142 -7.52 7.70 -10.73
CA GLN A 142 -7.78 8.69 -9.69
C GLN A 142 -8.25 8.05 -8.38
N ALA A 143 -9.12 7.03 -8.46
CA ALA A 143 -9.55 6.27 -7.28
C ALA A 143 -8.38 5.57 -6.59
N LEU A 144 -7.40 5.05 -7.35
CA LEU A 144 -6.17 4.49 -6.78
C LEU A 144 -5.33 5.56 -6.08
N LYS A 145 -5.27 6.77 -6.62
CA LYS A 145 -4.59 7.89 -5.96
C LYS A 145 -5.25 8.23 -4.63
N ILE A 146 -6.58 8.37 -4.60
CA ILE A 146 -7.36 8.57 -3.38
C ILE A 146 -7.11 7.43 -2.38
N TYR A 147 -7.08 6.18 -2.87
CA TYR A 147 -6.77 5.02 -2.04
C TYR A 147 -5.41 5.14 -1.34
N PHE A 148 -4.36 5.61 -2.03
CA PHE A 148 -3.04 5.79 -1.45
C PHE A 148 -2.91 6.99 -0.52
N ASP A 149 -3.57 8.08 -0.85
CA ASP A 149 -3.35 9.37 -0.20
C ASP A 149 -4.35 9.64 0.94
N GLU A 150 -5.57 9.09 0.86
CA GLU A 150 -6.65 9.39 1.79
C GLU A 150 -7.15 8.16 2.57
N ILE A 151 -7.18 6.95 1.93
CA ILE A 151 -7.80 5.77 2.54
C ILE A 151 -6.79 4.96 3.37
N THR A 152 -5.53 4.83 2.90
CA THR A 152 -4.56 3.91 3.50
C THR A 152 -3.22 4.55 3.90
N PRO A 153 -3.15 5.83 4.29
CA PRO A 153 -1.88 6.43 4.73
C PRO A 153 -1.36 5.79 6.02
N ASP A 154 -2.24 5.30 6.89
CA ASP A 154 -1.93 4.60 8.14
C ASP A 154 -1.23 3.25 7.90
N GLU A 155 -1.60 2.51 6.87
CA GLU A 155 -0.94 1.26 6.48
C GLU A 155 0.53 1.46 6.08
N LEU A 156 0.94 2.69 5.78
CA LEU A 156 2.30 3.03 5.38
C LEU A 156 3.17 3.52 6.56
N THR A 157 2.56 3.76 7.70
CA THR A 157 3.27 4.20 8.92
C THR A 157 4.27 3.13 9.37
N GLY A 158 5.48 3.53 9.73
CA GLY A 158 6.54 2.61 10.15
C GLY A 158 7.25 1.84 9.02
N LYS A 159 6.79 1.95 7.76
CA LYS A 159 7.44 1.31 6.61
C LYS A 159 8.57 2.17 6.05
N SER A 160 9.66 1.52 5.63
CA SER A 160 10.70 2.18 4.85
C SER A 160 10.19 2.61 3.46
N GLU A 161 10.84 3.59 2.83
CA GLU A 161 10.44 4.08 1.50
C GLU A 161 10.40 2.94 0.44
N ILE A 162 11.30 1.98 0.54
CA ILE A 162 11.29 0.80 -0.34
C ILE A 162 10.09 -0.11 -0.05
N GLN A 163 9.71 -0.29 1.23
CA GLN A 163 8.51 -1.04 1.56
C GLN A 163 7.24 -0.33 1.07
N LYS A 164 7.16 0.99 1.22
CA LYS A 164 6.06 1.81 0.68
C LYS A 164 5.97 1.69 -0.84
N LYS A 165 7.11 1.82 -1.54
CA LYS A 165 7.18 1.67 -3.01
C LYS A 165 6.70 0.28 -3.46
N ARG A 166 7.15 -0.79 -2.80
CA ARG A 166 6.73 -2.16 -3.12
C ARG A 166 5.25 -2.38 -2.85
N TRP A 167 4.75 -1.87 -1.73
CA TRP A 167 3.35 -1.98 -1.37
C TRP A 167 2.45 -1.31 -2.42
N ARG A 168 2.79 -0.08 -2.83
CA ARG A 168 2.09 0.65 -3.90
C ARG A 168 2.18 -0.09 -5.24
N ALA A 169 3.35 -0.58 -5.61
CA ALA A 169 3.58 -1.26 -6.88
C ALA A 169 2.70 -2.53 -7.06
N HIS A 170 2.39 -3.24 -5.98
CA HIS A 170 1.50 -4.39 -6.04
C HIS A 170 0.07 -4.01 -6.42
N LYS A 171 -0.45 -2.94 -5.83
CA LYS A 171 -1.81 -2.44 -6.09
C LYS A 171 -1.87 -1.76 -7.47
N GLN A 172 -0.90 -0.92 -7.78
CA GLN A 172 -0.76 -0.25 -9.08
C GLN A 172 -0.82 -1.25 -10.24
N ARG A 173 -0.11 -2.37 -10.14
CA ARG A 173 -0.06 -3.38 -11.21
C ARG A 173 -1.43 -3.93 -11.61
N ALA A 174 -2.32 -4.16 -10.64
CA ALA A 174 -3.68 -4.65 -10.93
C ALA A 174 -4.46 -3.61 -11.73
N ILE A 175 -4.33 -2.34 -11.34
CA ILE A 175 -4.99 -1.20 -11.97
C ILE A 175 -4.44 -0.96 -13.37
N ASP A 176 -3.13 -0.95 -13.56
CA ASP A 176 -2.50 -0.79 -14.88
C ASP A 176 -2.98 -1.87 -15.87
N HIS A 177 -3.09 -3.11 -15.40
CA HIS A 177 -3.62 -4.19 -16.23
C HIS A 177 -5.11 -4.01 -16.54
N PHE A 178 -5.91 -3.54 -15.58
CA PHE A 178 -7.33 -3.27 -15.82
C PHE A 178 -7.51 -2.14 -16.84
N VAL A 179 -6.82 -1.02 -16.64
CA VAL A 179 -6.85 0.13 -17.56
C VAL A 179 -6.43 -0.28 -18.96
N LYS A 180 -5.39 -1.11 -19.10
CA LYS A 180 -4.93 -1.61 -20.40
C LYS A 180 -5.95 -2.51 -21.11
N ILE A 181 -6.73 -3.29 -20.37
CA ILE A 181 -7.67 -4.30 -20.93
C ILE A 181 -9.07 -3.72 -21.14
N VAL A 182 -9.51 -2.87 -20.25
CA VAL A 182 -10.85 -2.28 -20.26
C VAL A 182 -10.80 -0.82 -20.69
N SER A 183 -10.35 0.06 -19.85
CA SER A 183 -9.99 1.49 -19.99
C SER A 183 -9.87 2.14 -18.63
N ASP A 184 -9.37 3.40 -18.58
CA ASP A 184 -9.42 4.26 -17.38
C ASP A 184 -10.78 5.00 -17.33
N LYS A 185 -11.85 4.24 -17.14
CA LYS A 185 -13.21 4.78 -17.02
C LYS A 185 -13.52 5.17 -15.58
N ALA A 186 -14.65 5.82 -15.37
CA ALA A 186 -15.14 6.13 -14.04
C ALA A 186 -15.33 4.86 -13.22
N ILE A 187 -14.80 4.84 -11.98
CA ILE A 187 -14.89 3.66 -11.10
C ILE A 187 -16.35 3.29 -10.79
N ALA A 188 -17.25 4.28 -10.75
CA ALA A 188 -18.68 4.07 -10.55
C ALA A 188 -19.38 3.41 -11.77
N GLU A 189 -18.79 3.49 -12.95
CA GLU A 189 -19.32 2.95 -14.20
C GLU A 189 -18.74 1.58 -14.56
N ILE A 190 -17.91 0.99 -13.68
CA ILE A 190 -17.42 -0.36 -13.90
C ILE A 190 -18.58 -1.35 -13.79
N THR A 191 -18.86 -2.05 -14.87
CA THR A 191 -19.92 -3.05 -14.91
C THR A 191 -19.40 -4.46 -14.63
N ARG A 192 -20.32 -5.40 -14.46
CA ARG A 192 -19.97 -6.83 -14.36
C ARG A 192 -19.33 -7.35 -15.65
N GLU A 193 -19.74 -6.84 -16.80
CA GLU A 193 -19.15 -7.18 -18.11
C GLU A 193 -17.68 -6.73 -18.19
N ASP A 194 -17.36 -5.54 -17.70
CA ASP A 194 -15.96 -5.06 -17.61
C ASP A 194 -15.11 -5.99 -16.75
N ALA A 195 -15.62 -6.37 -15.59
CA ALA A 195 -14.94 -7.29 -14.68
C ALA A 195 -14.76 -8.69 -15.31
N GLN A 196 -15.78 -9.18 -16.04
CA GLN A 196 -15.69 -10.43 -16.80
C GLN A 196 -14.72 -10.35 -17.98
N LYS A 197 -14.64 -9.22 -18.69
CA LYS A 197 -13.66 -8.99 -19.75
C LYS A 197 -12.23 -9.09 -19.16
N PHE A 198 -12.00 -8.44 -18.03
CA PHE A 198 -10.73 -8.52 -17.31
C PHE A 198 -10.40 -9.97 -16.88
N TYR A 199 -11.38 -10.66 -16.29
CA TYR A 199 -11.27 -12.07 -15.89
C TYR A 199 -10.92 -12.99 -17.06
N LYS A 200 -11.62 -12.88 -18.20
CA LYS A 200 -11.42 -13.73 -19.40
C LYS A 200 -9.99 -13.61 -19.96
N VAL A 201 -9.41 -12.40 -19.95
CA VAL A 201 -8.03 -12.19 -20.40
C VAL A 201 -7.03 -12.91 -19.46
N TRP A 202 -7.25 -12.86 -18.14
CA TRP A 202 -6.41 -13.59 -17.18
C TRP A 202 -6.62 -15.10 -17.27
N LEU A 203 -7.86 -15.55 -17.45
CA LEU A 203 -8.16 -16.97 -17.68
C LEU A 203 -7.40 -17.51 -18.90
N GLN A 204 -7.40 -16.78 -20.00
CA GLN A 204 -6.65 -17.16 -21.20
C GLN A 204 -5.15 -17.25 -20.94
N LYS A 205 -4.56 -16.29 -20.23
CA LYS A 205 -3.13 -16.31 -19.85
C LYS A 205 -2.76 -17.51 -18.95
N ILE A 206 -3.70 -17.95 -18.12
CA ILE A 206 -3.50 -19.10 -17.22
C ILE A 206 -3.66 -20.42 -17.97
N THR A 207 -4.68 -20.55 -18.82
CA THR A 207 -5.05 -21.84 -19.46
C THR A 207 -4.43 -22.05 -20.83
N ARG A 208 -4.19 -20.96 -21.58
CA ARG A 208 -3.71 -21.00 -22.98
C ARG A 208 -2.67 -19.88 -23.17
N PRO A 209 -1.46 -20.01 -22.62
CA PRO A 209 -0.42 -19.00 -22.83
C PRO A 209 -0.08 -18.88 -24.32
N ALA A 210 0.33 -17.69 -24.75
CA ALA A 210 0.78 -17.48 -26.12
C ALA A 210 2.02 -18.35 -26.40
N LYS A 211 2.23 -18.70 -27.69
CA LYS A 211 3.38 -19.48 -28.13
C LYS A 211 4.68 -18.87 -27.59
N ASN A 212 5.50 -19.67 -26.95
CA ASN A 212 6.76 -19.28 -26.29
C ASN A 212 6.61 -18.44 -24.99
N GLN A 213 5.42 -18.37 -24.39
CA GLN A 213 5.23 -17.77 -23.08
C GLN A 213 4.91 -18.84 -22.03
N ALA A 214 5.53 -18.73 -20.85
CA ALA A 214 5.17 -19.58 -19.71
C ALA A 214 3.75 -19.26 -19.23
N ALA A 215 3.01 -20.29 -18.85
CA ALA A 215 1.70 -20.11 -18.22
C ALA A 215 1.80 -19.30 -16.93
N ILE A 216 0.90 -18.35 -16.75
CA ILE A 216 0.79 -17.55 -15.54
C ILE A 216 0.05 -18.37 -14.47
N SER A 217 0.48 -18.29 -13.21
CA SER A 217 -0.18 -19.00 -12.12
C SER A 217 -1.58 -18.43 -11.82
N ALA A 218 -2.52 -19.29 -11.42
CA ALA A 218 -3.84 -18.88 -10.93
C ALA A 218 -3.73 -17.85 -9.77
N SER A 219 -2.75 -18.04 -8.88
CA SER A 219 -2.46 -17.11 -7.78
C SER A 219 -2.14 -15.69 -8.28
N MET A 220 -1.41 -15.53 -9.39
CA MET A 220 -1.17 -14.21 -9.98
C MET A 220 -2.48 -13.60 -10.53
N GLY A 221 -3.31 -14.39 -11.21
CA GLY A 221 -4.63 -13.95 -11.67
C GLY A 221 -5.51 -13.50 -10.49
N ASN A 222 -5.53 -14.30 -9.42
CA ASN A 222 -6.27 -13.98 -8.18
C ASN A 222 -5.79 -12.67 -7.53
N ARG A 223 -4.50 -12.38 -7.56
CA ARG A 223 -3.96 -11.09 -7.09
C ARG A 223 -4.46 -9.91 -7.90
N MET A 224 -4.57 -10.05 -9.23
CA MET A 224 -5.09 -8.99 -10.09
C MET A 224 -6.58 -8.75 -9.84
N MET A 225 -7.39 -9.82 -9.77
CA MET A 225 -8.81 -9.72 -9.44
C MET A 225 -9.02 -9.15 -8.04
N GLY A 226 -8.24 -9.61 -7.06
CA GLY A 226 -8.25 -9.13 -5.69
C GLY A 226 -7.88 -7.64 -5.57
N GLY A 227 -6.89 -7.18 -6.34
CA GLY A 227 -6.50 -5.77 -6.38
C GLY A 227 -7.64 -4.85 -6.81
N MET A 228 -8.35 -5.21 -7.88
CA MET A 228 -9.53 -4.45 -8.35
C MET A 228 -10.68 -4.52 -7.36
N ARG A 229 -10.94 -5.70 -6.79
CA ARG A 229 -12.01 -5.89 -5.79
C ARG A 229 -11.79 -5.03 -4.55
N VAL A 230 -10.57 -4.98 -4.05
CA VAL A 230 -10.21 -4.18 -2.86
C VAL A 230 -10.31 -2.69 -3.18
N LEU A 231 -9.75 -2.22 -4.31
CA LEU A 231 -9.84 -0.80 -4.69
C LEU A 231 -11.30 -0.36 -4.77
N PHE A 232 -12.15 -1.12 -5.46
CA PHE A 232 -13.56 -0.81 -5.61
C PHE A 232 -14.28 -0.73 -4.26
N ALA A 233 -14.11 -1.75 -3.42
CA ALA A 233 -14.76 -1.82 -2.11
C ALA A 233 -14.32 -0.69 -1.16
N GLU A 234 -13.02 -0.47 -1.02
CA GLU A 234 -12.49 0.55 -0.10
C GLU A 234 -12.79 1.98 -0.58
N TYR A 235 -12.77 2.22 -1.90
CA TYR A 235 -13.16 3.51 -2.46
C TYR A 235 -14.63 3.86 -2.12
N PHE A 236 -15.57 2.95 -2.40
CA PHE A 236 -16.98 3.21 -2.12
C PHE A 236 -17.31 3.23 -0.63
N LYS A 237 -16.63 2.44 0.17
CA LYS A 237 -16.70 2.51 1.64
C LYS A 237 -16.26 3.89 2.15
N HIS A 238 -15.16 4.44 1.62
CA HIS A 238 -14.67 5.79 1.93
C HIS A 238 -15.68 6.87 1.52
N MET A 239 -16.33 6.69 0.36
CA MET A 239 -17.39 7.58 -0.12
C MET A 239 -18.74 7.41 0.60
N GLY A 240 -18.83 6.54 1.61
CA GLY A 240 -20.06 6.30 2.38
C GLY A 240 -21.05 5.30 1.75
N ASP A 241 -20.74 4.72 0.59
CA ASP A 241 -21.57 3.76 -0.15
C ASP A 241 -21.05 2.32 0.05
N ARG A 242 -21.18 1.82 1.29
CA ARG A 242 -20.62 0.52 1.71
C ARG A 242 -21.31 -0.69 1.05
N ASP A 243 -22.59 -0.55 0.74
CA ASP A 243 -23.42 -1.66 0.25
C ASP A 243 -23.42 -1.78 -1.27
N ARG A 244 -22.61 -0.97 -1.95
CA ARG A 244 -22.51 -0.99 -3.41
C ARG A 244 -22.05 -2.35 -3.92
N PRO A 245 -22.80 -3.00 -4.84
CA PRO A 245 -22.42 -4.29 -5.39
C PRO A 245 -21.06 -4.22 -6.09
N ASN A 246 -20.13 -5.06 -5.67
CA ASN A 246 -18.80 -5.08 -6.26
C ASN A 246 -18.77 -5.94 -7.53
N PRO A 247 -18.50 -5.37 -8.72
CA PRO A 247 -18.52 -6.11 -9.99
C PRO A 247 -17.46 -7.22 -10.07
N PHE A 248 -16.43 -7.20 -9.21
CA PHE A 248 -15.38 -8.23 -9.14
C PHE A 248 -15.69 -9.34 -8.11
N ARG A 249 -16.84 -9.29 -7.45
CA ARG A 249 -17.25 -10.31 -6.49
C ARG A 249 -17.29 -11.68 -7.16
N ASP A 250 -16.82 -12.73 -6.46
CA ASP A 250 -16.84 -14.13 -6.87
C ASP A 250 -16.08 -14.45 -8.19
N LEU A 251 -15.24 -13.51 -8.67
CA LEU A 251 -14.33 -13.76 -9.78
C LEU A 251 -12.96 -14.19 -9.24
N SER A 252 -12.68 -15.48 -9.27
CA SER A 252 -11.41 -16.07 -8.86
C SER A 252 -11.05 -17.28 -9.72
N PHE A 253 -9.79 -17.65 -9.74
CA PHE A 253 -9.26 -18.81 -10.43
C PHE A 253 -8.96 -19.93 -9.44
N ALA A 254 -9.33 -21.17 -9.77
CA ALA A 254 -9.06 -22.32 -8.94
C ALA A 254 -7.53 -22.58 -8.88
N GLU A 255 -7.00 -22.61 -7.67
CA GLU A 255 -5.61 -23.01 -7.43
C GLU A 255 -5.55 -24.53 -7.22
N LYS A 256 -5.14 -25.27 -8.26
CA LYS A 256 -5.17 -26.73 -8.27
C LYS A 256 -4.03 -27.39 -7.49
N VAL A 257 -2.98 -26.65 -7.20
CA VAL A 257 -1.78 -27.17 -6.52
C VAL A 257 -1.19 -26.10 -5.62
N GLU A 258 -1.07 -26.39 -4.35
CA GLU A 258 -0.15 -25.63 -3.48
C GLU A 258 1.27 -25.92 -3.95
N LYS A 259 1.86 -24.97 -4.65
CA LYS A 259 3.30 -25.02 -4.94
C LYS A 259 4.07 -24.65 -3.67
N SER A 260 4.19 -25.58 -2.74
CA SER A 260 5.18 -25.45 -1.69
C SER A 260 6.57 -25.62 -2.30
N ARG A 261 7.52 -24.81 -1.89
CA ARG A 261 8.92 -25.03 -2.27
C ARG A 261 9.43 -26.21 -1.48
N PRO A 262 10.02 -27.20 -2.12
CA PRO A 262 10.52 -28.36 -1.39
C PRO A 262 11.68 -27.95 -0.46
N PRO A 263 11.81 -28.57 0.72
CA PRO A 263 12.99 -28.43 1.57
C PRO A 263 14.21 -29.04 0.86
N ILE A 264 15.39 -28.49 1.09
CA ILE A 264 16.66 -29.06 0.61
C ILE A 264 17.04 -30.19 1.57
N PRO A 265 17.34 -31.42 1.08
CA PRO A 265 17.82 -32.49 1.91
C PRO A 265 19.07 -32.15 2.73
N THR A 266 19.16 -32.66 3.95
CA THR A 266 20.25 -32.33 4.89
C THR A 266 21.63 -32.72 4.35
N ASP A 267 21.76 -33.84 3.66
CA ASP A 267 22.99 -34.28 3.01
C ASP A 267 23.49 -33.28 1.94
N ILE A 268 22.58 -32.72 1.14
CA ILE A 268 22.91 -31.67 0.17
C ILE A 268 23.35 -30.38 0.92
N ILE A 269 22.69 -30.02 2.02
CA ILE A 269 23.11 -28.84 2.82
C ILE A 269 24.53 -29.08 3.35
N GLN A 270 24.82 -30.22 3.93
CA GLN A 270 26.14 -30.55 4.46
C GLN A 270 27.18 -30.56 3.35
N GLY A 271 26.93 -31.27 2.25
CA GLY A 271 27.92 -31.47 1.19
C GLY A 271 28.12 -30.27 0.25
N LYS A 272 27.17 -29.35 0.15
CA LYS A 272 27.23 -28.22 -0.81
C LYS A 272 27.27 -26.84 -0.17
N PHE A 273 26.86 -26.71 1.09
CA PHE A 273 26.83 -25.41 1.77
C PHE A 273 27.75 -25.33 2.98
N LEU A 274 27.99 -26.44 3.66
CA LEU A 274 28.76 -26.48 4.91
C LEU A 274 30.17 -27.07 4.72
N THR A 275 30.58 -27.29 3.47
CA THR A 275 31.95 -27.69 3.08
C THR A 275 32.63 -26.57 2.30
N TYR A 276 33.94 -26.44 2.44
CA TYR A 276 34.74 -25.52 1.64
C TYR A 276 34.64 -25.85 0.13
N GLY A 277 34.57 -24.81 -0.68
CA GLY A 277 34.59 -24.88 -2.15
C GLY A 277 33.31 -24.40 -2.83
N PRO A 278 32.16 -25.06 -2.67
CA PRO A 278 30.95 -24.74 -3.46
C PRO A 278 30.45 -23.29 -3.38
N LEU A 279 30.67 -22.58 -2.27
CA LEU A 279 30.24 -21.18 -2.08
C LEU A 279 31.38 -20.16 -2.20
N VAL A 280 32.61 -20.57 -2.53
CA VAL A 280 33.80 -19.70 -2.45
C VAL A 280 33.75 -18.49 -3.37
N SER A 281 33.11 -18.60 -4.52
CA SER A 281 32.98 -17.50 -5.49
C SER A 281 31.77 -16.58 -5.23
N LEU A 282 30.95 -16.86 -4.20
CA LEU A 282 29.98 -15.90 -3.72
C LEU A 282 30.69 -14.74 -2.99
N ASN A 283 30.15 -13.52 -3.15
CA ASN A 283 30.60 -12.43 -2.28
C ASN A 283 30.30 -12.77 -0.80
N GLU A 284 31.12 -12.25 0.08
CA GLU A 284 31.15 -12.60 1.49
C GLU A 284 29.81 -12.45 2.19
N GLU A 285 29.07 -11.35 1.95
CA GLU A 285 27.77 -11.12 2.59
C GLU A 285 26.69 -12.06 2.05
N ALA A 286 26.67 -12.35 0.74
CA ALA A 286 25.72 -13.30 0.18
C ALA A 286 25.95 -14.71 0.76
N ARG A 287 27.24 -15.12 0.87
CA ARG A 287 27.63 -16.37 1.52
C ARG A 287 27.21 -16.39 2.98
N GLY A 288 27.52 -15.34 3.73
CA GLY A 288 27.13 -15.20 5.14
C GLY A 288 25.61 -15.32 5.33
N ILE A 289 24.81 -14.67 4.51
CA ILE A 289 23.33 -14.75 4.60
C ILE A 289 22.85 -16.21 4.37
N VAL A 290 23.37 -16.90 3.33
CA VAL A 290 23.02 -18.29 3.06
C VAL A 290 23.34 -19.18 4.25
N LEU A 291 24.56 -19.06 4.78
CA LEU A 291 25.02 -19.85 5.90
C LEU A 291 24.21 -19.56 7.19
N ALA A 292 23.92 -18.29 7.45
CA ALA A 292 23.06 -17.90 8.59
C ALA A 292 21.65 -18.46 8.46
N MET A 293 21.08 -18.53 7.24
CA MET A 293 19.74 -19.10 7.03
C MET A 293 19.64 -20.58 7.42
N ILE A 294 20.72 -21.33 7.30
CA ILE A 294 20.74 -22.77 7.59
C ILE A 294 20.40 -23.03 9.07
N GLU A 295 20.96 -22.26 10.00
CA GLU A 295 20.77 -22.48 11.44
C GLU A 295 19.84 -21.46 12.12
N THR A 296 19.26 -20.53 11.37
CA THR A 296 18.28 -19.58 11.91
C THR A 296 16.89 -19.72 11.33
N GLY A 297 16.76 -20.34 10.16
CA GLY A 297 15.50 -20.38 9.42
C GLY A 297 14.92 -19.01 9.07
N CYS A 298 15.69 -17.93 9.23
CA CYS A 298 15.24 -16.56 8.92
C CYS A 298 14.82 -16.39 7.48
N ARG A 299 13.89 -15.45 7.24
CA ARG A 299 13.58 -15.02 5.86
C ARG A 299 14.77 -14.23 5.30
N PRO A 300 15.08 -14.34 4.00
CA PRO A 300 16.12 -13.51 3.38
C PRO A 300 15.96 -12.02 3.70
N SER A 301 14.73 -11.50 3.72
CA SER A 301 14.46 -10.10 4.04
C SER A 301 14.74 -9.73 5.50
N GLU A 302 14.70 -10.68 6.43
CA GLU A 302 15.06 -10.47 7.83
C GLU A 302 16.58 -10.29 7.96
N LEU A 303 17.36 -11.19 7.37
CA LEU A 303 18.82 -11.13 7.41
C LEU A 303 19.39 -9.95 6.62
N CYS A 304 18.89 -9.69 5.41
CA CYS A 304 19.33 -8.53 4.62
C CYS A 304 19.20 -7.20 5.36
N ASN A 305 18.32 -7.12 6.34
CA ASN A 305 17.98 -5.88 7.00
C ASN A 305 18.29 -5.86 8.50
N ILE A 306 18.98 -6.89 8.99
CA ILE A 306 19.46 -6.91 10.38
C ILE A 306 20.58 -5.88 10.55
N THR A 307 20.60 -5.19 11.69
CA THR A 307 21.59 -4.16 12.03
C THR A 307 22.32 -4.54 13.31
N ALA A 308 23.44 -3.87 13.59
CA ALA A 308 24.27 -4.15 14.77
C ALA A 308 23.47 -4.16 16.09
N GLU A 309 22.51 -3.26 16.23
CA GLU A 309 21.65 -3.15 17.42
C GLU A 309 20.75 -4.36 17.68
N HIS A 310 20.60 -5.24 16.69
CA HIS A 310 19.81 -6.47 16.74
C HIS A 310 20.67 -7.74 16.85
N ILE A 311 21.99 -7.59 17.04
CA ILE A 311 22.97 -8.69 17.12
C ILE A 311 23.65 -8.66 18.48
N PHE A 312 23.34 -9.62 19.34
CA PHE A 312 23.77 -9.68 20.73
C PHE A 312 24.78 -10.84 20.93
N LEU A 313 26.05 -10.61 20.58
CA LEU A 313 27.10 -11.62 20.66
C LEU A 313 27.74 -11.73 22.05
N ALA A 314 27.71 -10.65 22.84
CA ALA A 314 28.30 -10.58 24.16
C ALA A 314 27.37 -11.07 25.28
N ASP A 315 26.10 -11.31 24.98
CA ASP A 315 25.14 -11.81 25.97
C ASP A 315 25.47 -13.25 26.38
N LYS A 316 24.99 -13.67 27.53
CA LYS A 316 25.15 -15.04 28.06
C LYS A 316 24.75 -16.11 27.01
N VAL A 317 23.69 -15.84 26.24
CA VAL A 317 23.31 -16.61 25.05
C VAL A 317 23.44 -15.69 23.86
N PRO A 318 24.45 -15.86 23.01
CA PRO A 318 24.52 -15.12 21.74
C PRO A 318 23.25 -15.31 20.92
N HIS A 319 22.64 -14.21 20.48
CA HIS A 319 21.36 -14.27 19.77
C HIS A 319 21.17 -13.07 18.82
N ILE A 320 20.23 -13.21 17.91
CA ILE A 320 19.71 -12.12 17.10
C ILE A 320 18.27 -11.81 17.49
N LEU A 321 17.89 -10.54 17.37
CA LEU A 321 16.52 -10.07 17.54
C LEU A 321 15.92 -9.72 16.18
N ILE A 322 14.90 -10.43 15.75
CA ILE A 322 14.07 -10.03 14.62
C ILE A 322 12.95 -9.14 15.15
N ALA A 323 13.01 -7.87 14.82
CA ALA A 323 12.06 -6.86 15.29
C ALA A 323 11.91 -5.74 14.26
N PRO A 324 10.81 -4.94 14.29
CA PRO A 324 10.70 -3.74 13.48
C PRO A 324 11.73 -2.71 13.96
N ARG A 325 12.27 -1.92 13.03
CA ARG A 325 13.06 -0.73 13.37
C ARG A 325 12.13 0.48 13.50
N LYS A 326 12.27 1.17 14.63
CA LYS A 326 11.48 2.37 14.94
C LYS A 326 12.25 3.67 14.73
N ASP A 327 13.50 3.60 14.24
CA ASP A 327 14.29 4.76 13.90
C ASP A 327 13.57 5.58 12.81
N ALA A 328 13.34 6.87 13.07
CA ALA A 328 12.65 7.76 12.15
C ALA A 328 13.40 7.94 10.82
N ALA A 329 14.74 7.84 10.83
CA ALA A 329 15.58 7.97 9.64
C ALA A 329 15.60 6.70 8.77
N ASP A 330 15.36 5.51 9.38
CA ASP A 330 15.37 4.23 8.68
C ASP A 330 14.30 3.28 9.28
N PRO A 331 13.02 3.68 9.25
CA PRO A 331 11.95 2.85 9.79
C PRO A 331 11.80 1.59 8.93
N ARG A 332 11.47 0.48 9.58
CA ARG A 332 11.18 -0.77 8.87
C ARG A 332 10.21 -1.64 9.64
N GLU A 333 9.14 -2.02 8.99
CA GLU A 333 8.23 -3.03 9.52
C GLU A 333 8.67 -4.45 9.13
N ILE A 334 8.30 -5.39 9.99
CA ILE A 334 8.39 -6.83 9.71
C ILE A 334 7.03 -7.36 9.26
N LYS A 335 7.01 -8.55 8.67
CA LYS A 335 5.83 -9.09 7.99
C LYS A 335 4.58 -9.21 8.89
N THR A 336 4.76 -9.63 10.14
CA THR A 336 3.67 -9.83 11.13
C THR A 336 4.20 -9.59 12.53
N ALA A 337 3.32 -9.26 13.48
CA ALA A 337 3.69 -9.13 14.88
C ALA A 337 4.31 -10.42 15.45
N SER A 338 3.83 -11.60 15.00
CA SER A 338 4.40 -12.91 15.39
C SER A 338 5.82 -13.13 14.89
N SER A 339 6.30 -12.33 13.92
CA SER A 339 7.69 -12.41 13.45
C SER A 339 8.71 -11.85 14.45
N VAL A 340 8.28 -11.05 15.46
CA VAL A 340 9.16 -10.55 16.53
C VAL A 340 9.65 -11.73 17.37
N ARG A 341 10.95 -11.94 17.40
CA ARG A 341 11.53 -13.05 18.13
C ARG A 341 13.02 -12.89 18.38
N LYS A 342 13.49 -13.45 19.48
CA LYS A 342 14.92 -13.67 19.75
C LYS A 342 15.28 -15.09 19.29
N LEU A 343 16.32 -15.20 18.47
CA LEU A 343 16.84 -16.46 17.96
C LEU A 343 18.25 -16.70 18.51
N PRO A 344 18.49 -17.72 19.32
CA PRO A 344 19.84 -18.12 19.69
C PRO A 344 20.70 -18.39 18.45
N LEU A 345 21.96 -18.02 18.52
CA LEU A 345 22.95 -18.32 17.49
C LEU A 345 23.68 -19.61 17.83
N VAL A 346 23.52 -20.61 16.98
CA VAL A 346 24.16 -21.93 17.09
C VAL A 346 24.96 -22.24 15.81
N GLY A 347 25.89 -23.17 15.91
CA GLY A 347 26.65 -23.70 14.78
C GLY A 347 27.22 -22.58 13.87
N ILE A 348 27.10 -22.79 12.56
CA ILE A 348 27.66 -21.87 11.58
C ILE A 348 27.07 -20.47 11.65
N ALA A 349 25.80 -20.31 12.06
CA ALA A 349 25.20 -18.98 12.19
C ALA A 349 25.93 -18.11 13.25
N HIS A 350 26.39 -18.72 14.34
CA HIS A 350 27.17 -18.00 15.34
C HIS A 350 28.48 -17.46 14.75
N GLU A 351 29.21 -18.28 14.02
CA GLU A 351 30.48 -17.87 13.39
C GLU A 351 30.26 -16.80 12.31
N VAL A 352 29.21 -16.92 11.51
CA VAL A 352 28.83 -15.90 10.53
C VAL A 352 28.60 -14.55 11.21
N PHE A 353 27.84 -14.50 12.30
CA PHE A 353 27.57 -13.22 12.98
C PHE A 353 28.77 -12.68 13.77
N LYS A 354 29.71 -13.52 14.19
CA LYS A 354 31.02 -13.02 14.69
C LYS A 354 31.77 -12.24 13.62
N LYS A 355 31.69 -12.64 12.36
CA LYS A 355 32.30 -11.97 11.21
C LYS A 355 31.45 -10.77 10.74
N HIS A 356 30.13 -10.89 10.75
CA HIS A 356 29.18 -9.88 10.28
C HIS A 356 28.45 -9.17 11.44
N ARG A 357 29.19 -8.57 12.36
CA ARG A 357 28.65 -7.88 13.56
C ARG A 357 27.72 -6.71 13.24
N ASN A 358 27.86 -6.12 12.04
CA ASN A 358 27.06 -5.00 11.56
C ASN A 358 25.92 -5.45 10.61
N GLY A 359 25.66 -6.75 10.53
CA GLY A 359 24.72 -7.31 9.55
C GLY A 359 25.30 -7.35 8.15
N PHE A 360 24.44 -7.11 7.13
CA PHE A 360 24.78 -7.29 5.71
C PHE A 360 24.44 -6.04 4.89
N PRO A 361 25.23 -4.94 5.02
CA PRO A 361 24.91 -3.63 4.43
C PRO A 361 24.79 -3.64 2.92
N ARG A 362 25.55 -4.47 2.21
CA ARG A 362 25.48 -4.61 0.73
C ARG A 362 24.06 -5.00 0.28
N TYR A 363 23.36 -5.83 1.07
CA TYR A 363 22.04 -6.35 0.76
C TYR A 363 20.90 -5.65 1.51
N LYS A 364 21.20 -4.59 2.28
CA LYS A 364 20.16 -3.80 2.95
C LYS A 364 19.12 -3.32 1.93
N ASN A 365 17.86 -3.67 2.17
CA ASN A 365 16.72 -3.37 1.28
C ASN A 365 16.79 -3.99 -0.13
N LYS A 366 17.67 -4.98 -0.36
CA LYS A 366 17.91 -5.62 -1.68
C LYS A 366 17.64 -7.13 -1.65
N GLU A 367 16.68 -7.59 -0.88
CA GLU A 367 16.33 -9.01 -0.73
C GLU A 367 15.94 -9.69 -2.05
N ASP A 368 15.34 -8.96 -2.99
CA ASP A 368 15.02 -9.48 -4.32
C ASP A 368 16.30 -9.70 -5.15
N THR A 369 17.23 -8.73 -5.08
CA THR A 369 18.54 -8.84 -5.72
C THR A 369 19.33 -10.01 -5.13
N LEU A 370 19.37 -10.13 -3.79
CA LEU A 370 20.01 -11.28 -3.13
C LEU A 370 19.42 -12.60 -3.61
N SER A 371 18.08 -12.71 -3.59
CA SER A 371 17.40 -13.94 -4.01
C SER A 371 17.69 -14.29 -5.47
N ALA A 372 17.69 -13.32 -6.36
CA ALA A 372 18.03 -13.52 -7.76
C ALA A 372 19.50 -13.95 -7.93
N THR A 373 20.44 -13.30 -7.25
CA THR A 373 21.86 -13.62 -7.26
C THR A 373 22.11 -15.04 -6.77
N LEU A 374 21.53 -15.41 -5.61
CA LEU A 374 21.71 -16.73 -5.03
C LEU A 374 21.10 -17.83 -5.89
N ASN A 375 19.86 -17.68 -6.35
CA ASN A 375 19.21 -18.69 -7.18
C ASN A 375 19.93 -18.87 -8.52
N LYS A 376 20.45 -17.79 -9.10
CA LYS A 376 21.32 -17.86 -10.30
C LYS A 376 22.60 -18.61 -9.98
N TYR A 377 23.27 -18.26 -8.90
CA TYR A 377 24.51 -18.91 -8.47
C TYR A 377 24.33 -20.40 -8.25
N PHE A 378 23.27 -20.80 -7.53
CA PHE A 378 22.96 -22.21 -7.27
C PHE A 378 22.76 -23.00 -8.55
N LYS A 379 22.12 -22.39 -9.55
CA LYS A 379 21.90 -23.00 -10.86
C LYS A 379 23.21 -23.09 -11.66
N ASP A 380 23.95 -22.00 -11.74
CA ASP A 380 25.17 -21.90 -12.57
C ASP A 380 26.30 -22.80 -12.03
N ASN A 381 26.34 -23.04 -10.72
CA ASN A 381 27.30 -23.94 -10.06
C ASN A 381 26.76 -25.35 -9.76
N GLU A 382 25.62 -25.70 -10.32
CA GLU A 382 24.99 -27.03 -10.20
C GLU A 382 24.92 -27.55 -8.76
N LEU A 383 24.56 -26.66 -7.81
CA LEU A 383 24.45 -27.02 -6.39
C LEU A 383 23.29 -27.98 -6.13
N PHE A 384 22.33 -28.04 -7.04
CA PHE A 384 21.13 -28.87 -6.93
C PHE A 384 20.91 -29.73 -8.17
N PRO A 385 20.27 -30.90 -8.04
CA PRO A 385 19.82 -31.69 -9.19
C PRO A 385 18.90 -30.87 -10.11
N LYS A 386 19.00 -31.08 -11.41
CA LYS A 386 18.12 -30.43 -12.40
C LYS A 386 16.65 -30.78 -12.11
N GLY A 387 15.78 -29.77 -12.09
CA GLY A 387 14.36 -30.00 -11.86
C GLY A 387 13.94 -30.10 -10.39
N ALA A 388 14.85 -30.09 -9.43
CA ALA A 388 14.54 -30.19 -7.99
C ALA A 388 13.67 -29.05 -7.43
N GLY A 389 13.63 -27.89 -8.11
CA GLY A 389 12.78 -26.76 -7.71
C GLY A 389 13.25 -26.02 -6.45
N TYR A 390 14.45 -26.31 -5.96
CA TYR A 390 15.00 -25.64 -4.78
C TYR A 390 15.36 -24.18 -5.08
N THR A 391 15.19 -23.36 -4.06
CA THR A 391 15.55 -21.94 -4.08
C THR A 391 16.23 -21.58 -2.76
N VAL A 392 16.79 -20.36 -2.65
CA VAL A 392 17.31 -19.88 -1.37
C VAL A 392 16.28 -19.96 -0.24
N TYR A 393 15.00 -19.77 -0.54
CA TYR A 393 13.93 -19.88 0.46
C TYR A 393 13.70 -21.30 0.96
N SER A 394 14.10 -22.32 0.19
CA SER A 394 14.03 -23.75 0.56
C SER A 394 14.86 -24.06 1.81
N LEU A 395 15.96 -23.32 2.08
CA LEU A 395 16.72 -23.45 3.32
C LEU A 395 15.87 -23.24 4.58
N ARG A 396 14.90 -22.33 4.51
CA ARG A 396 13.98 -22.10 5.63
C ARG A 396 13.00 -23.28 5.81
N HIS A 397 12.59 -23.93 4.73
CA HIS A 397 11.78 -25.16 4.83
C HIS A 397 12.61 -26.31 5.40
N SER A 398 13.88 -26.42 4.99
CA SER A 398 14.79 -27.43 5.56
C SER A 398 15.03 -27.23 7.05
N PHE A 399 15.12 -25.98 7.51
CA PHE A 399 15.23 -25.69 8.95
C PHE A 399 13.97 -26.15 9.71
N GLU A 400 12.77 -25.93 9.16
CA GLU A 400 11.51 -26.42 9.73
C GLU A 400 11.47 -27.95 9.80
N ASP A 401 11.92 -28.65 8.74
CA ASP A 401 11.92 -30.12 8.72
C ASP A 401 12.94 -30.70 9.70
N ARG A 402 14.15 -30.13 9.81
CA ARG A 402 15.14 -30.55 10.81
C ARG A 402 14.62 -30.38 12.24
N MET A 403 13.86 -29.31 12.52
CA MET A 403 13.22 -29.16 13.83
C MET A 403 12.20 -30.25 14.11
N LYS A 404 11.41 -30.68 13.11
CA LYS A 404 10.46 -31.79 13.25
C LYS A 404 11.16 -33.11 13.49
N GLU A 405 12.20 -33.40 12.71
CA GLU A 405 13.02 -34.62 12.84
C GLU A 405 13.72 -34.71 14.21
N ALA A 406 14.11 -33.57 14.77
CA ALA A 406 14.67 -33.46 16.11
C ALA A 406 13.62 -33.53 17.24
N GLY A 407 12.33 -33.67 16.91
CA GLY A 407 11.25 -33.83 17.88
C GLY A 407 10.84 -32.56 18.60
N LEU A 408 11.13 -31.37 18.04
CA LEU A 408 10.69 -30.10 18.62
C LEU A 408 9.15 -29.98 18.52
N ASP A 409 8.53 -29.52 19.60
CA ASP A 409 7.08 -29.28 19.62
C ASP A 409 6.66 -28.16 18.63
N ASP A 410 5.39 -28.18 18.24
CA ASP A 410 4.86 -27.27 17.23
C ASP A 410 4.91 -25.79 17.65
N GLU A 411 4.70 -25.50 18.94
CA GLU A 411 4.72 -24.11 19.42
C GLU A 411 6.12 -23.52 19.36
N LEU A 412 7.14 -24.30 19.79
CA LEU A 412 8.54 -23.88 19.71
C LEU A 412 8.95 -23.68 18.24
N ARG A 413 8.59 -24.61 17.35
CA ARG A 413 8.88 -24.49 15.91
C ARG A 413 8.25 -23.24 15.30
N ARG A 414 6.96 -22.99 15.56
CA ARG A 414 6.25 -21.78 15.12
C ARG A 414 6.91 -20.51 15.65
N MET A 415 7.31 -20.52 16.90
CA MET A 415 7.98 -19.38 17.54
C MET A 415 9.34 -19.10 16.89
N LEU A 416 10.19 -20.11 16.70
CA LEU A 416 11.49 -19.96 16.05
C LEU A 416 11.34 -19.51 14.59
N MET A 417 10.32 -19.98 13.89
CA MET A 417 9.99 -19.57 12.53
C MET A 417 9.32 -18.18 12.45
N GLY A 418 8.78 -17.64 13.54
CA GLY A 418 8.00 -16.42 13.55
C GLY A 418 6.67 -16.59 12.79
N HIS A 419 5.98 -17.70 13.05
CA HIS A 419 4.62 -17.98 12.59
C HIS A 419 3.61 -17.67 13.69
N THR A 420 2.37 -17.39 13.31
CA THR A 420 1.28 -17.21 14.26
C THR A 420 0.95 -18.54 14.95
N VAL A 421 0.71 -18.49 16.24
CA VAL A 421 0.16 -19.60 17.03
C VAL A 421 -1.33 -19.34 17.19
N ASP A 422 -2.16 -20.28 16.75
CA ASP A 422 -3.63 -20.11 16.68
C ASP A 422 -4.35 -20.34 18.03
N ARG A 423 -3.60 -20.35 19.12
CA ARG A 423 -4.13 -20.51 20.49
C ARG A 423 -3.53 -19.45 21.40
N PRO A 424 -4.17 -19.14 22.56
CA PRO A 424 -3.63 -18.21 23.54
C PRO A 424 -2.21 -18.64 23.98
N ARG A 425 -1.29 -17.68 24.02
CA ARG A 425 0.06 -17.92 24.54
C ARG A 425 0.05 -17.87 26.06
N TYR A 426 0.48 -18.96 26.66
CA TYR A 426 0.76 -19.01 28.09
C TYR A 426 2.28 -18.99 28.32
N GLY A 427 2.78 -17.95 29.02
CA GLY A 427 4.21 -17.79 29.28
C GLY A 427 5.00 -17.11 28.15
N THR A 428 6.33 -17.11 28.27
CA THR A 428 7.27 -16.42 27.37
C THR A 428 7.85 -17.34 26.27
N GLY A 429 7.43 -18.59 26.21
CA GLY A 429 7.93 -19.58 25.25
C GLY A 429 9.30 -20.16 25.60
N GLY A 430 9.64 -20.24 26.88
CA GLY A 430 10.91 -20.76 27.40
C GLY A 430 12.06 -19.74 27.42
N SER A 431 13.12 -20.02 28.16
CA SER A 431 14.32 -19.17 28.22
C SER A 431 15.14 -19.24 26.93
N LEU A 432 16.02 -18.27 26.71
CA LEU A 432 16.95 -18.31 25.58
C LEU A 432 17.93 -19.47 25.68
N GLU A 433 18.36 -19.82 26.90
CA GLU A 433 19.21 -20.95 27.18
C GLU A 433 18.55 -22.26 26.74
N TRP A 434 17.32 -22.48 27.18
CA TRP A 434 16.53 -23.65 26.77
C TRP A 434 16.31 -23.72 25.25
N ARG A 435 15.99 -22.58 24.61
CA ARG A 435 15.84 -22.55 23.14
C ARG A 435 17.13 -22.90 22.43
N LYS A 436 18.28 -22.41 22.94
CA LYS A 436 19.61 -22.76 22.43
C LYS A 436 19.84 -24.27 22.50
N GLU A 437 19.61 -24.87 23.65
CA GLU A 437 19.73 -26.32 23.85
C GLU A 437 18.86 -27.12 22.88
N GLN A 438 17.61 -26.66 22.64
CA GLN A 438 16.74 -27.31 21.67
C GLN A 438 17.30 -27.19 20.24
N MET A 439 17.84 -26.03 19.85
CA MET A 439 18.41 -25.79 18.53
C MET A 439 19.71 -26.58 18.33
N GLU A 440 20.52 -26.78 19.35
CA GLU A 440 21.75 -27.58 19.31
C GLU A 440 21.49 -29.05 18.95
N LYS A 441 20.28 -29.59 19.21
CA LYS A 441 19.93 -30.97 18.86
C LYS A 441 19.96 -31.27 17.37
N PHE A 442 19.77 -30.25 16.52
CA PHE A 442 19.71 -30.41 15.06
C PHE A 442 20.72 -29.52 14.34
N THR A 443 21.65 -28.91 15.06
CA THR A 443 22.75 -28.13 14.49
C THR A 443 23.64 -29.03 13.63
N LEU A 444 24.01 -28.58 12.44
CA LEU A 444 24.81 -29.35 11.51
C LEU A 444 26.32 -29.08 11.67
N PRO A 445 27.17 -30.11 11.59
CA PRO A 445 28.60 -29.90 11.52
C PRO A 445 28.98 -29.15 10.23
N PHE A 446 30.01 -28.35 10.31
CA PHE A 446 30.46 -27.52 9.19
C PHE A 446 32.00 -27.38 9.18
N ASP A 447 32.55 -27.15 8.01
CA ASP A 447 33.95 -26.79 7.82
C ASP A 447 34.13 -25.28 8.11
N SER A 448 35.01 -24.93 9.06
CA SER A 448 35.26 -23.53 9.40
C SER A 448 35.78 -22.68 8.23
N ALA A 449 36.41 -23.31 7.24
CA ALA A 449 36.91 -22.63 6.05
C ALA A 449 35.80 -22.14 5.08
N VAL A 450 34.54 -22.51 5.32
CA VAL A 450 33.41 -22.07 4.48
C VAL A 450 32.97 -20.63 4.78
N ILE A 451 33.38 -20.06 5.93
CA ILE A 451 33.00 -18.72 6.39
C ILE A 451 33.86 -17.61 5.69
#